data_5658b96ac138c2b33c0c38a18b0d8819
#
_entry.id   5658b96ac138c2b33c0c38a18b0d8819
#
_cell.length_a   1.000
_cell.length_b   1.000
_cell.length_c   1.000
_cell.angle_alpha   90.00
_cell.angle_beta   90.00
_cell.angle_gamma   90.00
#
_symmetry.space_group_name_H-M   'P 1'
#
loop_
_entity.id
_entity.type
_entity.pdbx_description
1 polymer ?
#
loop_
_entity_poly.entity_id
_entity_poly.type
_entity_poly.pdbx_seq_one_letter_code
_entity_poly.pdbx_strand_id
1 'polypeptide(L)'
;MKKTYVLLLLSSLILIISSCKNSTNDFRTITPEVLKDKIAGGWAGKMIGVTYGAPTEFRAQSKIFGDSIMWKPTDIKGSLWQDDIYVQLTFLMSMDKYGLEAPAKKFQEMFAKAGYPLWHANMQARKNYYDSIFVPASGSPEYNLHADDIDFQIEADYIGFMCPGMPNTASAIAEKIGHIMNYGDGVYGGIFVAALYSEAFFDSDILQIIEKALRSIPAESDYFKIIKDVIKLHQQYPSDWKVAWKELEAKWGDVDICGAGSTFNIDAKLNGAYIVMGLLYGEGDPMKTLEITTRCGQDSDCNPSNAMAVLGVIKGFSGLPTDMQSGVKSMGDSIFINTTYSFNSAVISSDKYAHDLILRNGGNINDSKIMIMTQTPLAPVPEVSFPNVVFDKTVSVFDGSGWKFKGDWKPLEITSDKDKKITKQSMYAEKAGDEVVIDFTGTGISIEGNWFKDGGKADIYVDGNLHRKIDTYYNFANQQHTVSIWHVLNLRPGDHKVRIIVKGEKRPESAGTRVYITSMTIFKTAPKKNEEYRFSFEK
;
A
#
# COMPACT_ATOMS: atom_id res chain seq x y z
N MET A 1 -88.99 -21.00 14.42
CA MET A 1 -88.25 -19.81 14.83
C MET A 1 -86.86 -19.95 14.36
N LYS A 2 -86.48 -19.37 13.20
CA LYS A 2 -85.13 -19.33 12.67
C LYS A 2 -84.66 -17.88 12.72
N LYS A 3 -83.54 -17.61 13.46
CA LYS A 3 -82.90 -16.29 13.52
C LYS A 3 -81.84 -16.25 12.44
N THR A 4 -82.00 -15.37 11.47
CA THR A 4 -81.06 -15.08 10.39
C THR A 4 -80.10 -14.02 10.91
N TYR A 5 -78.78 -14.34 10.92
CA TYR A 5 -77.70 -13.38 11.16
C TYR A 5 -77.26 -12.81 9.83
N VAL A 6 -77.42 -11.48 9.68
CA VAL A 6 -76.83 -10.71 8.58
C VAL A 6 -75.40 -10.35 8.96
N LEU A 7 -74.40 -10.88 8.19
CA LEU A 7 -73.03 -10.50 8.34
C LEU A 7 -72.77 -9.25 7.47
N LEU A 8 -72.47 -8.13 8.07
CA LEU A 8 -71.98 -6.95 7.39
C LEU A 8 -70.46 -7.14 7.17
N LEU A 9 -70.03 -7.31 5.94
CA LEU A 9 -68.65 -7.24 5.51
C LEU A 9 -68.28 -5.75 5.30
N LEU A 10 -67.54 -5.17 6.22
CA LEU A 10 -66.84 -3.89 6.03
C LEU A 10 -65.54 -4.20 5.23
N SER A 11 -65.54 -3.90 3.96
CA SER A 11 -64.33 -3.87 3.14
C SER A 11 -63.55 -2.60 3.42
N SER A 12 -62.56 -2.68 4.29
CA SER A 12 -61.54 -1.64 4.47
C SER A 12 -60.58 -1.66 3.29
N LEU A 13 -60.78 -0.72 2.37
CA LEU A 13 -59.88 -0.43 1.27
C LEU A 13 -58.65 0.26 1.85
N ILE A 14 -57.59 -0.50 2.14
CA ILE A 14 -56.28 0.05 2.49
C ILE A 14 -55.66 0.60 1.20
N LEU A 15 -55.72 1.91 1.02
CA LEU A 15 -54.91 2.63 0.04
C LEU A 15 -53.42 2.50 0.48
N ILE A 16 -52.72 1.56 -0.12
CA ILE A 16 -51.26 1.56 -0.10
C ILE A 16 -50.81 2.72 -0.99
N ILE A 17 -50.57 3.88 -0.37
CA ILE A 17 -49.84 4.97 -1.00
C ILE A 17 -48.41 4.47 -1.09
N SER A 18 -48.08 3.80 -2.20
CA SER A 18 -46.68 3.62 -2.62
C SER A 18 -46.11 5.03 -2.82
N SER A 19 -45.47 5.55 -1.80
CA SER A 19 -44.59 6.67 -1.94
C SER A 19 -43.44 6.22 -2.83
N CYS A 20 -43.58 6.37 -4.15
CA CYS A 20 -42.45 6.47 -5.02
C CYS A 20 -41.64 7.66 -4.52
N LYS A 21 -40.65 7.42 -3.65
CA LYS A 21 -39.53 8.33 -3.55
C LYS A 21 -38.95 8.40 -4.96
N ASN A 22 -39.32 9.43 -5.72
CA ASN A 22 -38.51 9.90 -6.80
C ASN A 22 -37.13 10.12 -6.18
N SER A 23 -36.19 9.18 -6.38
CA SER A 23 -34.79 9.46 -6.16
C SER A 23 -34.43 10.51 -7.19
N THR A 24 -34.57 11.79 -6.82
CA THR A 24 -33.89 12.84 -7.54
C THR A 24 -32.44 12.47 -7.46
N ASN A 25 -31.87 12.02 -8.60
CA ASN A 25 -30.43 11.79 -8.70
C ASN A 25 -29.77 13.11 -8.26
N ASP A 26 -29.06 13.07 -7.15
CA ASP A 26 -28.39 14.23 -6.62
C ASP A 26 -27.06 14.37 -7.37
N PHE A 27 -26.77 15.58 -7.86
CA PHE A 27 -25.58 15.86 -8.65
C PHE A 27 -24.70 16.88 -7.95
N ARG A 28 -23.42 16.58 -7.84
CA ARG A 28 -22.39 17.59 -7.60
C ARG A 28 -22.01 18.26 -8.93
N THR A 29 -21.59 19.50 -8.89
CA THR A 29 -21.26 20.25 -10.12
C THR A 29 -19.93 20.97 -10.00
N ILE A 30 -19.17 20.93 -11.10
CA ILE A 30 -17.86 21.59 -11.24
C ILE A 30 -17.73 22.14 -12.66
N THR A 31 -16.90 23.14 -12.89
CA THR A 31 -16.55 23.54 -14.27
C THR A 31 -15.35 22.74 -14.79
N PRO A 32 -15.20 22.60 -16.14
CA PRO A 32 -14.05 21.91 -16.71
C PRO A 32 -12.70 22.50 -16.26
N GLU A 33 -12.61 23.82 -16.16
CA GLU A 33 -11.38 24.52 -15.75
C GLU A 33 -11.03 24.19 -14.29
N VAL A 34 -12.02 24.22 -13.39
CA VAL A 34 -11.82 23.91 -11.97
C VAL A 34 -11.48 22.44 -11.78
N LEU A 35 -12.12 21.53 -12.53
CA LEU A 35 -11.79 20.11 -12.50
C LEU A 35 -10.31 19.89 -12.85
N LYS A 36 -9.86 20.43 -13.98
CA LYS A 36 -8.48 20.30 -14.45
C LYS A 36 -7.47 20.94 -13.50
N ASP A 37 -7.79 22.12 -12.94
CA ASP A 37 -6.94 22.81 -11.96
C ASP A 37 -6.77 21.99 -10.68
N LYS A 38 -7.83 21.35 -10.20
CA LYS A 38 -7.80 20.46 -9.02
C LYS A 38 -7.02 19.17 -9.29
N ILE A 39 -7.15 18.55 -10.45
CA ILE A 39 -6.34 17.42 -10.89
C ILE A 39 -4.85 17.80 -10.92
N ALA A 40 -4.54 18.95 -11.51
CA ALA A 40 -3.17 19.47 -11.55
C ALA A 40 -2.64 19.78 -10.14
N GLY A 41 -3.50 20.28 -9.25
CA GLY A 41 -3.19 20.48 -7.83
C GLY A 41 -2.80 19.18 -7.11
N GLY A 42 -3.55 18.10 -7.35
CA GLY A 42 -3.27 16.78 -6.81
C GLY A 42 -1.89 16.26 -7.24
N TRP A 43 -1.63 16.22 -8.55
CA TRP A 43 -0.31 15.80 -9.07
C TRP A 43 0.84 16.68 -8.57
N ALA A 44 0.63 18.01 -8.53
CA ALA A 44 1.64 18.93 -7.99
C ALA A 44 1.91 18.68 -6.50
N GLY A 45 0.85 18.48 -5.71
CA GLY A 45 0.96 18.14 -4.28
C GLY A 45 1.77 16.86 -4.06
N LYS A 46 1.51 15.83 -4.86
CA LYS A 46 2.27 14.57 -4.86
C LYS A 46 3.76 14.82 -5.05
N MET A 47 4.14 15.56 -6.11
CA MET A 47 5.54 15.89 -6.43
C MET A 47 6.22 16.73 -5.34
N ILE A 48 5.50 17.69 -4.77
CA ILE A 48 6.00 18.56 -3.69
C ILE A 48 6.26 17.73 -2.44
N GLY A 49 5.26 16.92 -2.02
CA GLY A 49 5.33 16.16 -0.77
C GLY A 49 6.43 15.12 -0.78
N VAL A 50 6.54 14.31 -1.85
CA VAL A 50 7.58 13.28 -1.95
C VAL A 50 8.99 13.87 -1.88
N THR A 51 9.22 15.01 -2.55
CA THR A 51 10.54 15.65 -2.53
C THR A 51 10.83 16.39 -1.23
N TYR A 52 9.80 16.84 -0.52
CA TYR A 52 9.97 17.45 0.81
C TYR A 52 10.45 16.42 1.84
N GLY A 53 9.88 15.24 1.82
CA GLY A 53 10.17 14.16 2.76
C GLY A 53 11.39 13.31 2.42
N ALA A 54 11.73 13.12 1.13
CA ALA A 54 12.79 12.23 0.67
C ALA A 54 14.14 12.30 1.43
N PRO A 55 14.64 13.48 1.86
CA PRO A 55 15.86 13.51 2.65
C PRO A 55 15.76 12.90 4.05
N THR A 56 14.55 12.57 4.51
CA THR A 56 14.27 12.09 5.87
C THR A 56 13.78 10.64 5.92
N GLU A 57 13.50 10.04 4.76
CA GLU A 57 12.94 8.71 4.60
C GLU A 57 13.69 7.69 5.48
N PHE A 58 12.94 6.95 6.31
CA PHE A 58 13.42 5.96 7.31
C PHE A 58 14.50 6.43 8.28
N ARG A 59 14.77 7.74 8.39
CA ARG A 59 15.73 8.28 9.40
C ARG A 59 15.13 8.44 10.80
N ALA A 60 13.82 8.37 10.90
CA ALA A 60 13.10 8.44 12.16
C ALA A 60 12.11 7.28 12.26
N GLN A 61 12.60 6.14 12.73
CA GLN A 61 11.80 4.93 12.96
C GLN A 61 11.38 4.89 14.42
N SER A 62 10.08 4.77 14.70
CA SER A 62 9.46 4.83 16.03
C SER A 62 9.90 6.04 16.87
N LYS A 63 10.14 7.16 16.22
CA LYS A 63 10.50 8.44 16.83
C LYS A 63 10.15 9.61 15.91
N ILE A 64 9.84 10.74 16.53
CA ILE A 64 9.63 12.00 15.79
C ILE A 64 10.96 12.47 15.18
N PHE A 65 10.97 12.83 13.90
CA PHE A 65 12.13 13.43 13.24
C PHE A 65 12.41 14.80 13.82
N GLY A 66 13.61 14.98 14.42
CA GLY A 66 13.98 16.17 15.18
C GLY A 66 14.84 17.19 14.45
N ASP A 67 15.53 16.77 13.38
CA ASP A 67 16.47 17.64 12.66
C ASP A 67 15.77 18.65 11.75
N SER A 68 16.52 19.63 11.23
CA SER A 68 16.02 20.56 10.23
C SER A 68 15.74 19.86 8.92
N ILE A 69 14.59 20.15 8.31
CA ILE A 69 14.24 19.69 6.97
C ILE A 69 14.60 20.82 6.00
N MET A 70 15.60 20.56 5.17
CA MET A 70 16.09 21.52 4.19
C MET A 70 15.50 21.18 2.83
N TRP A 71 14.56 21.98 2.37
CA TRP A 71 13.88 21.82 1.08
C TRP A 71 13.62 23.17 0.44
N LYS A 72 13.61 23.20 -0.87
CA LYS A 72 13.26 24.36 -1.70
C LYS A 72 12.54 23.92 -2.97
N PRO A 73 11.75 24.77 -3.62
CA PRO A 73 10.97 24.42 -4.81
C PRO A 73 11.75 23.81 -5.97
N THR A 74 13.05 24.10 -6.09
CA THR A 74 13.92 23.46 -7.11
C THR A 74 14.18 21.98 -6.87
N ASP A 75 13.92 21.48 -5.65
CA ASP A 75 14.14 20.10 -5.27
C ASP A 75 13.01 19.19 -5.76
N ILE A 76 11.88 19.79 -6.20
CA ILE A 76 10.76 19.09 -6.87
C ILE A 76 11.26 18.25 -8.08
N LYS A 77 12.39 18.61 -8.66
CA LYS A 77 13.05 17.81 -9.70
C LYS A 77 13.32 16.36 -9.25
N GLY A 78 13.53 16.12 -7.96
CA GLY A 78 13.70 14.79 -7.38
C GLY A 78 12.51 13.85 -7.61
N SER A 79 11.32 14.38 -7.79
CA SER A 79 10.09 13.61 -8.04
C SER A 79 10.13 12.75 -9.31
N LEU A 80 11.01 13.07 -10.27
CA LEU A 80 11.14 12.31 -11.51
C LEU A 80 11.62 10.87 -11.30
N TRP A 81 12.20 10.55 -10.15
CA TRP A 81 12.79 9.25 -9.83
C TRP A 81 12.09 8.53 -8.67
N GLN A 82 10.96 9.04 -8.18
CA GLN A 82 10.24 8.49 -7.04
C GLN A 82 9.24 7.41 -7.46
N ASP A 83 9.23 6.29 -6.73
CA ASP A 83 8.34 5.15 -6.97
C ASP A 83 6.87 5.51 -6.72
N ASP A 84 6.58 6.32 -5.73
CA ASP A 84 5.27 6.98 -5.55
C ASP A 84 4.65 7.49 -6.85
N ILE A 85 5.45 7.85 -7.84
CA ILE A 85 4.98 8.48 -9.08
C ILE A 85 5.10 7.55 -10.27
N TYR A 86 6.28 6.93 -10.50
CA TYR A 86 6.45 6.15 -11.73
C TYR A 86 5.62 4.85 -11.73
N VAL A 87 5.34 4.26 -10.57
CA VAL A 87 4.53 3.03 -10.54
C VAL A 87 3.08 3.33 -10.90
N GLN A 88 2.45 4.31 -10.26
CA GLN A 88 1.07 4.68 -10.59
C GLN A 88 0.92 5.18 -12.04
N LEU A 89 1.91 5.88 -12.58
CA LEU A 89 1.92 6.26 -14.00
C LEU A 89 2.01 5.04 -14.94
N THR A 90 2.63 3.94 -14.50
CA THR A 90 2.60 2.67 -15.25
C THR A 90 1.20 2.09 -15.33
N PHE A 91 0.39 2.22 -14.27
CA PHE A 91 -1.02 1.83 -14.32
C PHE A 91 -1.84 2.75 -15.23
N LEU A 92 -1.57 4.04 -15.23
CA LEU A 92 -2.19 4.97 -16.16
C LEU A 92 -1.80 4.67 -17.62
N MET A 93 -0.51 4.36 -17.91
CA MET A 93 -0.06 3.85 -19.21
C MET A 93 -0.77 2.54 -19.60
N SER A 94 -1.08 1.68 -18.63
CA SER A 94 -1.82 0.44 -18.88
C SER A 94 -3.25 0.73 -19.33
N MET A 95 -3.89 1.74 -18.73
CA MET A 95 -5.21 2.22 -19.15
C MET A 95 -5.17 2.81 -20.57
N ASP A 96 -4.17 3.61 -20.90
CA ASP A 96 -4.01 4.17 -22.27
C ASP A 96 -3.84 3.07 -23.31
N LYS A 97 -3.12 2.01 -22.96
CA LYS A 97 -2.81 0.92 -23.89
C LYS A 97 -3.94 -0.09 -24.05
N TYR A 98 -4.62 -0.42 -22.95
CA TYR A 98 -5.56 -1.54 -22.92
C TYR A 98 -7.00 -1.13 -22.57
N GLY A 99 -7.21 0.14 -22.19
CA GLY A 99 -8.50 0.69 -21.75
C GLY A 99 -8.79 0.45 -20.27
N LEU A 100 -9.76 1.18 -19.73
CA LEU A 100 -10.22 1.11 -18.32
C LEU A 100 -10.70 -0.29 -17.92
N GLU A 101 -11.34 -1.00 -18.88
CA GLU A 101 -11.92 -2.32 -18.64
C GLU A 101 -10.91 -3.47 -18.78
N ALA A 102 -9.65 -3.17 -19.03
CA ALA A 102 -8.63 -4.20 -19.17
C ALA A 102 -8.57 -5.10 -17.90
N PRO A 103 -8.35 -6.40 -18.06
CA PRO A 103 -8.18 -7.31 -16.93
C PRO A 103 -6.98 -6.90 -16.05
N ALA A 104 -7.07 -7.07 -14.73
CA ALA A 104 -6.00 -6.75 -13.78
C ALA A 104 -4.64 -7.38 -14.18
N LYS A 105 -4.65 -8.57 -14.78
CA LYS A 105 -3.44 -9.23 -15.30
C LYS A 105 -2.68 -8.39 -16.34
N LYS A 106 -3.34 -7.51 -17.11
CA LYS A 106 -2.66 -6.62 -18.06
C LYS A 106 -1.92 -5.49 -17.34
N PHE A 107 -2.50 -4.98 -16.27
CA PHE A 107 -1.84 -4.02 -15.39
C PHE A 107 -0.62 -4.66 -14.71
N GLN A 108 -0.80 -5.85 -14.13
CA GLN A 108 0.31 -6.62 -13.53
C GLN A 108 1.43 -6.90 -14.54
N GLU A 109 1.10 -7.26 -15.78
CA GLU A 109 2.09 -7.50 -16.84
C GLU A 109 2.94 -6.26 -17.13
N MET A 110 2.33 -5.08 -17.29
CA MET A 110 3.07 -3.84 -17.53
C MET A 110 3.92 -3.45 -16.34
N PHE A 111 3.35 -3.50 -15.14
CA PHE A 111 4.04 -3.24 -13.89
C PHE A 111 5.27 -4.16 -13.72
N ALA A 112 5.09 -5.47 -13.87
CA ALA A 112 6.17 -6.43 -13.67
C ALA A 112 7.31 -6.27 -14.69
N LYS A 113 7.01 -5.86 -15.91
CA LYS A 113 7.98 -5.66 -17.00
C LYS A 113 8.63 -4.28 -17.01
N ALA A 114 8.18 -3.35 -16.18
CA ALA A 114 8.78 -2.03 -16.06
C ALA A 114 10.22 -2.12 -15.50
N GLY A 115 11.12 -1.27 -16.00
CA GLY A 115 12.56 -1.36 -15.73
C GLY A 115 13.03 -0.66 -14.45
N TYR A 116 12.13 -0.04 -13.69
CA TYR A 116 12.46 0.69 -12.46
C TYR A 116 12.68 -0.25 -11.27
N PRO A 117 13.41 0.20 -10.23
CA PRO A 117 13.54 -0.54 -8.98
C PRO A 117 12.20 -0.59 -8.24
N LEU A 118 11.99 -1.66 -7.45
CA LEU A 118 10.84 -1.87 -6.58
C LEU A 118 11.29 -2.44 -5.25
N TRP A 119 10.49 -2.22 -4.21
CA TRP A 119 10.71 -2.70 -2.85
C TRP A 119 9.45 -3.40 -2.33
N HIS A 120 9.51 -3.98 -1.15
CA HIS A 120 8.38 -4.51 -0.37
C HIS A 120 7.34 -5.29 -1.20
N ALA A 121 6.07 -4.96 -1.06
CA ALA A 121 4.97 -5.65 -1.75
C ALA A 121 5.11 -5.59 -3.27
N ASN A 122 5.59 -4.49 -3.81
CA ASN A 122 5.83 -4.29 -5.23
C ASN A 122 6.91 -5.23 -5.79
N MET A 123 8.03 -5.36 -5.08
CA MET A 123 9.11 -6.26 -5.49
C MET A 123 8.65 -7.73 -5.46
N GLN A 124 7.93 -8.12 -4.41
CA GLN A 124 7.36 -9.46 -4.30
C GLN A 124 6.32 -9.71 -5.40
N ALA A 125 5.45 -8.75 -5.70
CA ALA A 125 4.45 -8.87 -6.76
C ALA A 125 5.08 -9.02 -8.17
N ARG A 126 6.17 -8.29 -8.43
CA ARG A 126 6.99 -8.49 -9.65
C ARG A 126 7.57 -9.89 -9.70
N LYS A 127 8.15 -10.37 -8.60
CA LYS A 127 8.69 -11.72 -8.49
C LYS A 127 7.61 -12.76 -8.75
N ASN A 128 6.44 -12.60 -8.13
CA ASN A 128 5.29 -13.47 -8.29
C ASN A 128 4.83 -13.56 -9.75
N TYR A 129 4.78 -12.42 -10.47
CA TYR A 129 4.47 -12.45 -11.90
C TYR A 129 5.42 -13.34 -12.71
N TYR A 130 6.72 -13.22 -12.47
CA TYR A 130 7.73 -14.04 -13.15
C TYR A 130 7.74 -15.51 -12.70
N ASP A 131 7.15 -15.81 -11.54
CA ASP A 131 6.92 -17.17 -11.05
C ASP A 131 5.53 -17.70 -11.46
N SER A 132 4.82 -16.99 -12.34
CA SER A 132 3.48 -17.33 -12.85
C SER A 132 2.39 -17.29 -11.78
N ILE A 133 2.59 -16.51 -10.73
CA ILE A 133 1.58 -16.19 -9.72
C ILE A 133 0.94 -14.86 -10.10
N PHE A 134 -0.33 -14.92 -10.50
CA PHE A 134 -1.03 -13.77 -11.03
C PHE A 134 -2.05 -13.21 -10.04
N VAL A 135 -2.42 -11.93 -10.27
CA VAL A 135 -3.49 -11.26 -9.53
C VAL A 135 -4.78 -12.09 -9.53
N PRO A 136 -5.52 -12.21 -8.38
CA PRO A 136 -5.26 -11.57 -7.07
C PRO A 136 -4.24 -12.32 -6.18
N ALA A 137 -3.84 -13.54 -6.53
CA ALA A 137 -2.95 -14.35 -5.69
C ALA A 137 -1.58 -13.68 -5.45
N SER A 138 -1.07 -12.88 -6.41
CA SER A 138 0.25 -12.23 -6.29
C SER A 138 0.35 -11.23 -5.12
N GLY A 139 -0.75 -10.59 -4.74
CA GLY A 139 -0.81 -9.69 -3.57
C GLY A 139 -1.24 -10.39 -2.28
N SER A 140 -1.70 -11.65 -2.36
CA SER A 140 -2.25 -12.35 -1.19
C SER A 140 -1.18 -12.70 -0.15
N PRO A 141 -1.54 -12.80 1.16
CA PRO A 141 -0.62 -13.20 2.22
C PRO A 141 0.03 -14.57 2.03
N GLU A 142 -0.52 -15.42 1.18
CA GLU A 142 0.07 -16.70 0.84
C GLU A 142 1.36 -16.55 0.03
N TYR A 143 1.42 -15.55 -0.86
CA TYR A 143 2.52 -15.33 -1.79
C TYR A 143 3.26 -14.02 -1.58
N ASN A 144 2.79 -13.16 -0.69
CA ASN A 144 3.38 -11.88 -0.40
C ASN A 144 3.34 -11.60 1.11
N LEU A 145 4.50 -11.68 1.78
CA LEU A 145 4.61 -11.37 3.21
C LEU A 145 4.46 -9.86 3.48
N HIS A 146 4.51 -9.04 2.43
CA HIS A 146 4.32 -7.59 2.42
C HIS A 146 2.87 -7.19 2.06
N ALA A 147 1.90 -8.08 2.24
CA ALA A 147 0.53 -7.89 1.75
C ALA A 147 -0.19 -6.65 2.31
N ASP A 148 0.17 -6.17 3.50
CA ASP A 148 -0.37 -4.96 4.13
C ASP A 148 0.61 -3.77 4.17
N ASP A 149 1.74 -3.86 3.46
CA ASP A 149 2.67 -2.74 3.30
C ASP A 149 2.05 -1.60 2.47
N ILE A 150 2.69 -0.45 2.51
CA ILE A 150 2.19 0.84 2.00
C ILE A 150 2.06 0.92 0.47
N ASP A 151 2.66 0.01 -0.29
CA ASP A 151 2.90 0.15 -1.74
C ASP A 151 1.69 0.63 -2.54
N PHE A 152 0.55 -0.03 -2.43
CA PHE A 152 -0.63 0.40 -3.17
C PHE A 152 -1.23 1.71 -2.63
N GLN A 153 -1.04 2.03 -1.34
CA GLN A 153 -1.48 3.30 -0.77
C GLN A 153 -0.82 4.49 -1.46
N ILE A 154 0.48 4.40 -1.75
CA ILE A 154 1.25 5.47 -2.38
C ILE A 154 1.04 5.54 -3.90
N GLU A 155 0.37 4.57 -4.49
CA GLU A 155 0.17 4.41 -5.93
C GLU A 155 -1.27 4.60 -6.39
N ALA A 156 -2.20 4.91 -5.48
CA ALA A 156 -3.63 5.03 -5.76
C ALA A 156 -4.10 6.46 -6.08
N ASP A 157 -3.20 7.46 -6.08
CA ASP A 157 -3.55 8.87 -6.24
C ASP A 157 -4.24 9.13 -7.59
N TYR A 158 -3.70 8.60 -8.69
CA TYR A 158 -4.26 8.78 -10.03
C TYR A 158 -5.72 8.31 -10.09
N ILE A 159 -6.10 7.28 -9.32
CA ILE A 159 -7.47 6.76 -9.26
C ILE A 159 -8.40 7.83 -8.68
N GLY A 160 -8.00 8.41 -7.55
CA GLY A 160 -8.77 9.47 -6.90
C GLY A 160 -8.87 10.72 -7.78
N PHE A 161 -7.78 11.10 -8.48
CA PHE A 161 -7.78 12.25 -9.41
C PHE A 161 -8.71 12.05 -10.60
N MET A 162 -8.92 10.81 -11.05
CA MET A 162 -9.86 10.49 -12.13
C MET A 162 -11.31 10.30 -11.66
N CYS A 163 -11.57 10.25 -10.36
CA CYS A 163 -12.88 9.92 -9.80
C CYS A 163 -13.46 11.07 -8.93
N PRO A 164 -13.60 12.32 -9.43
CA PRO A 164 -14.09 13.44 -8.65
C PRO A 164 -15.50 13.18 -8.12
N GLY A 165 -15.66 13.12 -6.78
CA GLY A 165 -16.96 12.85 -6.14
C GLY A 165 -17.55 11.46 -6.40
N MET A 166 -16.76 10.51 -6.90
CA MET A 166 -17.18 9.16 -7.26
C MET A 166 -16.41 8.08 -6.44
N PRO A 167 -16.55 8.05 -5.09
CA PRO A 167 -15.75 7.17 -4.24
C PRO A 167 -15.95 5.67 -4.54
N ASN A 168 -17.14 5.21 -4.93
CA ASN A 168 -17.36 3.81 -5.27
C ASN A 168 -16.68 3.40 -6.57
N THR A 169 -16.64 4.31 -7.54
CA THR A 169 -15.90 4.09 -8.79
C THR A 169 -14.40 4.02 -8.52
N ALA A 170 -13.89 4.91 -7.65
CA ALA A 170 -12.50 4.87 -7.19
C ALA A 170 -12.19 3.54 -6.47
N SER A 171 -13.03 3.12 -5.53
CA SER A 171 -12.86 1.86 -4.80
C SER A 171 -12.83 0.65 -5.72
N ALA A 172 -13.72 0.57 -6.71
CA ALA A 172 -13.75 -0.55 -7.65
C ALA A 172 -12.47 -0.65 -8.52
N ILE A 173 -11.90 0.49 -8.93
CA ILE A 173 -10.62 0.52 -9.66
C ILE A 173 -9.47 0.16 -8.70
N ALA A 174 -9.47 0.72 -7.49
CA ALA A 174 -8.45 0.47 -6.48
C ALA A 174 -8.43 -1.01 -6.06
N GLU A 175 -9.57 -1.62 -5.81
CA GLU A 175 -9.69 -3.04 -5.48
C GLU A 175 -9.12 -3.93 -6.59
N LYS A 176 -9.44 -3.62 -7.85
CA LYS A 176 -8.95 -4.34 -9.03
C LYS A 176 -7.42 -4.28 -9.17
N ILE A 177 -6.80 -3.14 -8.91
CA ILE A 177 -5.36 -2.91 -9.10
C ILE A 177 -4.56 -3.29 -7.85
N GLY A 178 -5.07 -2.95 -6.67
CA GLY A 178 -4.38 -3.16 -5.39
C GLY A 178 -4.00 -4.60 -5.13
N HIS A 179 -4.84 -5.56 -5.55
CA HIS A 179 -4.56 -6.99 -5.42
C HIS A 179 -3.40 -7.51 -6.30
N ILE A 180 -2.78 -6.66 -7.11
CA ILE A 180 -1.52 -7.00 -7.79
C ILE A 180 -0.40 -7.18 -6.76
N MET A 181 -0.31 -6.28 -5.78
CA MET A 181 0.76 -6.23 -4.78
C MET A 181 0.31 -6.40 -3.34
N ASN A 182 -0.90 -5.98 -2.97
CA ASN A 182 -1.38 -5.94 -1.61
C ASN A 182 -2.65 -6.77 -1.37
N TYR A 183 -3.05 -6.87 -0.10
CA TYR A 183 -4.27 -7.52 0.38
C TYR A 183 -4.74 -6.84 1.67
N GLY A 184 -6.03 -6.91 2.01
CA GLY A 184 -6.56 -6.38 3.27
C GLY A 184 -6.21 -4.91 3.49
N ASP A 185 -5.59 -4.58 4.63
CA ASP A 185 -5.25 -3.20 5.00
C ASP A 185 -4.35 -2.49 3.98
N GLY A 186 -3.48 -3.22 3.24
CA GLY A 186 -2.69 -2.63 2.16
C GLY A 186 -3.54 -2.15 0.99
N VAL A 187 -4.58 -2.91 0.60
CA VAL A 187 -5.57 -2.48 -0.41
C VAL A 187 -6.44 -1.36 0.13
N TYR A 188 -6.83 -1.44 1.41
CA TYR A 188 -7.66 -0.41 2.03
C TYR A 188 -6.94 0.93 2.14
N GLY A 189 -5.62 0.94 2.31
CA GLY A 189 -4.81 2.15 2.24
C GLY A 189 -5.00 2.89 0.90
N GLY A 190 -4.89 2.17 -0.22
CA GLY A 190 -5.12 2.74 -1.55
C GLY A 190 -6.57 3.19 -1.78
N ILE A 191 -7.56 2.40 -1.34
CA ILE A 191 -8.98 2.78 -1.41
C ILE A 191 -9.24 4.07 -0.60
N PHE A 192 -8.73 4.14 0.63
CA PHE A 192 -8.90 5.30 1.49
C PHE A 192 -8.29 6.56 0.91
N VAL A 193 -7.05 6.48 0.42
CA VAL A 193 -6.34 7.61 -0.22
C VAL A 193 -7.07 8.06 -1.49
N ALA A 194 -7.49 7.14 -2.36
CA ALA A 194 -8.28 7.48 -3.53
C ALA A 194 -9.62 8.15 -3.18
N ALA A 195 -10.27 7.70 -2.09
CA ALA A 195 -11.51 8.30 -1.60
C ALA A 195 -11.27 9.70 -0.98
N LEU A 196 -10.15 9.94 -0.29
CA LEU A 196 -9.76 11.27 0.18
C LEU A 196 -9.72 12.27 -0.98
N TYR A 197 -9.05 11.92 -2.07
CA TYR A 197 -8.99 12.79 -3.26
C TYR A 197 -10.36 12.97 -3.90
N SER A 198 -11.13 11.90 -4.06
CA SER A 198 -12.47 11.94 -4.64
C SER A 198 -13.38 12.95 -3.91
N GLU A 199 -13.36 12.95 -2.56
CA GLU A 199 -14.16 13.89 -1.76
C GLU A 199 -13.57 15.31 -1.74
N ALA A 200 -12.24 15.47 -1.78
CA ALA A 200 -11.54 16.76 -1.78
C ALA A 200 -11.87 17.65 -3.01
N PHE A 201 -12.42 17.09 -4.09
CA PHE A 201 -12.91 17.89 -5.21
C PHE A 201 -14.08 18.80 -4.81
N PHE A 202 -14.87 18.43 -3.82
CA PHE A 202 -16.13 19.11 -3.47
C PHE A 202 -16.22 19.55 -2.01
N ASP A 203 -15.24 19.22 -1.20
CA ASP A 203 -15.19 19.63 0.20
C ASP A 203 -13.83 20.27 0.51
N SER A 204 -13.80 21.16 1.49
CA SER A 204 -12.59 21.78 2.02
C SER A 204 -12.42 21.54 3.52
N ASP A 205 -13.44 20.98 4.19
CA ASP A 205 -13.34 20.54 5.57
C ASP A 205 -12.59 19.20 5.63
N ILE A 206 -11.36 19.25 6.11
CA ILE A 206 -10.47 18.11 6.17
C ILE A 206 -11.06 16.94 6.98
N LEU A 207 -11.68 17.22 8.12
CA LEU A 207 -12.29 16.19 8.94
C LEU A 207 -13.46 15.52 8.22
N GLN A 208 -14.30 16.30 7.54
CA GLN A 208 -15.42 15.77 6.74
C GLN A 208 -14.92 14.90 5.57
N ILE A 209 -13.84 15.32 4.90
CA ILE A 209 -13.21 14.53 3.83
C ILE A 209 -12.73 13.17 4.38
N ILE A 210 -12.03 13.16 5.51
CA ILE A 210 -11.52 11.95 6.16
C ILE A 210 -12.67 11.03 6.58
N GLU A 211 -13.71 11.57 7.22
CA GLU A 211 -14.85 10.78 7.68
C GLU A 211 -15.67 10.18 6.53
N LYS A 212 -15.75 10.87 5.39
CA LYS A 212 -16.40 10.35 4.18
C LYS A 212 -15.53 9.26 3.55
N ALA A 213 -14.22 9.48 3.41
CA ALA A 213 -13.29 8.51 2.86
C ALA A 213 -13.26 7.20 3.67
N LEU A 214 -13.31 7.27 5.00
CA LEU A 214 -13.39 6.11 5.87
C LEU A 214 -14.58 5.18 5.57
N ARG A 215 -15.68 5.70 5.03
CA ARG A 215 -16.84 4.88 4.65
C ARG A 215 -16.58 3.99 3.43
N SER A 216 -15.50 4.21 2.73
CA SER A 216 -15.07 3.41 1.58
C SER A 216 -14.28 2.15 1.97
N ILE A 217 -13.94 1.96 3.24
CA ILE A 217 -13.21 0.80 3.75
C ILE A 217 -13.97 0.10 4.88
N PRO A 218 -13.74 -1.20 5.12
CA PRO A 218 -14.45 -1.95 6.17
C PRO A 218 -14.17 -1.40 7.56
N ALA A 219 -15.23 -1.19 8.35
CA ALA A 219 -15.13 -0.66 9.72
C ALA A 219 -14.40 -1.62 10.68
N GLU A 220 -14.33 -2.92 10.34
CA GLU A 220 -13.65 -3.96 11.08
C GLU A 220 -12.15 -3.97 10.85
N SER A 221 -11.65 -3.35 9.77
CA SER A 221 -10.23 -3.29 9.42
C SER A 221 -9.42 -2.53 10.46
N ASP A 222 -8.15 -2.89 10.62
CA ASP A 222 -7.28 -2.17 11.53
C ASP A 222 -6.91 -0.80 10.94
N TYR A 223 -6.89 -0.67 9.61
CA TYR A 223 -6.74 0.63 8.95
C TYR A 223 -7.87 1.62 9.36
N PHE A 224 -9.13 1.19 9.33
CA PHE A 224 -10.25 2.02 9.80
C PHE A 224 -10.08 2.44 11.27
N LYS A 225 -9.72 1.47 12.13
CA LYS A 225 -9.58 1.70 13.58
C LYS A 225 -8.48 2.69 13.91
N ILE A 226 -7.30 2.58 13.28
CA ILE A 226 -6.20 3.50 13.54
C ILE A 226 -6.54 4.93 13.10
N ILE A 227 -7.21 5.12 11.95
CA ILE A 227 -7.66 6.45 11.53
C ILE A 227 -8.68 7.03 12.51
N LYS A 228 -9.60 6.22 13.03
CA LYS A 228 -10.54 6.66 14.09
C LYS A 228 -9.81 7.05 15.38
N ASP A 229 -8.72 6.35 15.72
CA ASP A 229 -7.88 6.74 16.86
C ASP A 229 -7.19 8.08 16.62
N VAL A 230 -6.66 8.35 15.41
CA VAL A 230 -6.08 9.67 15.09
C VAL A 230 -7.11 10.79 15.24
N ILE A 231 -8.33 10.60 14.72
CA ILE A 231 -9.42 11.58 14.88
C ILE A 231 -9.71 11.84 16.36
N LYS A 232 -9.81 10.78 17.17
CA LYS A 232 -10.03 10.89 18.62
C LYS A 232 -8.88 11.61 19.32
N LEU A 233 -7.62 11.28 18.98
CA LEU A 233 -6.45 11.92 19.55
C LEU A 233 -6.36 13.39 19.17
N HIS A 234 -6.72 13.76 17.95
CA HIS A 234 -6.83 15.16 17.55
C HIS A 234 -7.88 15.93 18.36
N GLN A 235 -9.05 15.32 18.62
CA GLN A 235 -10.07 15.94 19.51
C GLN A 235 -9.57 16.11 20.95
N GLN A 236 -8.77 15.17 21.44
CA GLN A 236 -8.22 15.17 22.79
C GLN A 236 -7.04 16.15 22.95
N TYR A 237 -6.21 16.27 21.93
CA TYR A 237 -5.00 17.10 21.90
C TYR A 237 -4.97 18.02 20.66
N PRO A 238 -5.90 18.97 20.52
CA PRO A 238 -6.11 19.70 19.27
C PRO A 238 -4.93 20.59 18.84
N SER A 239 -4.02 20.93 19.75
CA SER A 239 -2.85 21.76 19.48
C SER A 239 -1.50 21.06 19.69
N ASP A 240 -1.51 19.80 20.13
CA ASP A 240 -0.27 19.05 20.43
C ASP A 240 -0.22 17.71 19.70
N TRP A 241 0.14 17.76 18.42
CA TRP A 241 0.30 16.59 17.59
C TRP A 241 1.37 15.63 18.10
N LYS A 242 2.38 16.11 18.86
CA LYS A 242 3.46 15.27 19.37
C LYS A 242 2.99 14.34 20.49
N VAL A 243 2.08 14.81 21.34
CA VAL A 243 1.43 13.96 22.34
C VAL A 243 0.53 12.94 21.66
N ALA A 244 -0.29 13.38 20.69
CA ALA A 244 -1.15 12.47 19.91
C ALA A 244 -0.31 11.40 19.20
N TRP A 245 0.81 11.78 18.58
CA TRP A 245 1.73 10.85 17.92
C TRP A 245 2.29 9.80 18.90
N LYS A 246 2.71 10.21 20.11
CA LYS A 246 3.22 9.26 21.11
C LYS A 246 2.18 8.23 21.55
N GLU A 247 0.95 8.64 21.73
CA GLU A 247 -0.14 7.72 22.09
C GLU A 247 -0.50 6.79 20.93
N LEU A 248 -0.46 7.29 19.70
CA LEU A 248 -0.66 6.50 18.49
C LEU A 248 0.43 5.43 18.34
N GLU A 249 1.70 5.83 18.44
CA GLU A 249 2.86 4.92 18.38
C GLU A 249 2.83 3.86 19.49
N ALA A 250 2.48 4.24 20.72
CA ALA A 250 2.38 3.31 21.83
C ALA A 250 1.33 2.22 21.60
N LYS A 251 0.32 2.49 20.76
CA LYS A 251 -0.76 1.53 20.45
C LYS A 251 -0.49 0.75 19.16
N TRP A 252 0.10 1.38 18.16
CA TRP A 252 0.12 0.87 16.78
C TRP A 252 1.52 0.75 16.17
N GLY A 253 2.58 1.18 16.86
CA GLY A 253 3.93 1.29 16.28
C GLY A 253 4.61 -0.04 15.93
N ASP A 254 4.17 -1.16 16.49
CA ASP A 254 4.82 -2.47 16.39
C ASP A 254 3.97 -3.55 15.68
N VAL A 255 3.09 -3.13 14.76
CA VAL A 255 2.13 -4.05 14.11
C VAL A 255 2.54 -4.55 12.73
N ASP A 256 3.70 -4.17 12.25
CA ASP A 256 4.22 -4.59 10.95
C ASP A 256 4.76 -6.03 10.98
N ILE A 257 4.28 -6.87 10.07
CA ILE A 257 4.72 -8.27 9.97
C ILE A 257 6.05 -8.38 9.21
N CYS A 258 6.28 -7.57 8.17
CA CYS A 258 7.52 -7.63 7.40
C CYS A 258 8.69 -6.96 8.13
N GLY A 259 8.43 -5.93 8.93
CA GLY A 259 9.37 -5.24 9.82
C GLY A 259 9.45 -5.82 11.23
N ALA A 260 8.81 -6.96 11.48
CA ALA A 260 8.66 -7.55 12.80
C ALA A 260 9.99 -7.67 13.57
N GLY A 261 9.98 -7.22 14.82
CA GLY A 261 11.17 -7.23 15.68
C GLY A 261 12.15 -6.08 15.43
N SER A 262 11.78 -5.06 14.65
CA SER A 262 12.59 -3.85 14.41
C SER A 262 11.79 -2.58 14.69
N THR A 263 12.45 -1.42 14.63
CA THR A 263 11.77 -0.11 14.69
C THR A 263 11.26 0.36 13.32
N PHE A 264 11.62 -0.35 12.26
CA PHE A 264 11.15 -0.11 10.92
C PHE A 264 9.67 -0.55 10.80
N ASN A 265 8.84 0.29 10.23
CA ASN A 265 7.45 -0.03 9.98
C ASN A 265 7.01 0.57 8.63
N ILE A 266 6.68 -0.30 7.68
CA ILE A 266 6.22 0.07 6.33
C ILE A 266 4.74 -0.28 6.12
N ASP A 267 4.03 -0.64 7.16
CA ASP A 267 2.61 -0.96 7.17
C ASP A 267 1.75 0.21 6.67
N ALA A 268 0.81 -0.06 5.78
CA ALA A 268 -0.09 0.94 5.21
C ALA A 268 -0.89 1.69 6.28
N LYS A 269 -1.38 1.01 7.32
CA LYS A 269 -2.26 1.60 8.32
C LYS A 269 -1.57 2.63 9.21
N LEU A 270 -0.32 2.37 9.67
CA LEU A 270 0.42 3.33 10.48
C LEU A 270 0.81 4.56 9.64
N ASN A 271 1.32 4.33 8.44
CA ASN A 271 1.67 5.41 7.51
C ASN A 271 0.43 6.21 7.07
N GLY A 272 -0.71 5.55 6.85
CA GLY A 272 -2.00 6.20 6.62
C GLY A 272 -2.45 7.09 7.79
N ALA A 273 -2.18 6.65 9.02
CA ALA A 273 -2.43 7.46 10.21
C ALA A 273 -1.58 8.74 10.24
N TYR A 274 -0.31 8.69 9.78
CA TYR A 274 0.54 9.88 9.69
C TYR A 274 0.08 10.86 8.61
N ILE A 275 -0.47 10.36 7.48
CA ILE A 275 -1.14 11.21 6.48
C ILE A 275 -2.26 12.01 7.15
N VAL A 276 -3.13 11.32 7.91
CA VAL A 276 -4.27 11.95 8.58
C VAL A 276 -3.83 12.90 9.69
N MET A 277 -2.76 12.58 10.44
CA MET A 277 -2.18 13.51 11.42
C MET A 277 -1.71 14.80 10.74
N GLY A 278 -0.97 14.69 9.64
CA GLY A 278 -0.52 15.86 8.89
C GLY A 278 -1.67 16.72 8.38
N LEU A 279 -2.71 16.09 7.86
CA LEU A 279 -3.90 16.80 7.38
C LEU A 279 -4.65 17.53 8.50
N LEU A 280 -4.96 16.85 9.60
CA LEU A 280 -5.72 17.44 10.71
C LEU A 280 -4.97 18.57 11.42
N TYR A 281 -3.71 18.32 11.80
CA TYR A 281 -2.91 19.30 12.52
C TYR A 281 -2.28 20.36 11.61
N GLY A 282 -2.21 20.10 10.30
CA GLY A 282 -1.78 21.08 9.30
C GLY A 282 -2.81 22.18 9.02
N GLU A 283 -4.13 21.91 9.33
CA GLU A 283 -5.22 22.89 9.24
C GLU A 283 -5.33 23.57 7.86
N GLY A 284 -4.97 22.84 6.78
CA GLY A 284 -4.99 23.34 5.42
C GLY A 284 -3.81 24.25 5.03
N ASP A 285 -2.83 24.47 5.91
CA ASP A 285 -1.56 25.12 5.57
C ASP A 285 -0.61 24.10 4.93
N PRO A 286 -0.11 24.36 3.70
CA PRO A 286 0.76 23.44 2.99
C PRO A 286 2.06 23.11 3.72
N MET A 287 2.76 24.12 4.25
CA MET A 287 4.05 23.91 4.91
C MET A 287 3.89 23.19 6.24
N LYS A 288 2.87 23.55 7.02
CA LYS A 288 2.57 22.90 8.31
C LYS A 288 2.17 21.44 8.10
N THR A 289 1.37 21.16 7.07
CA THR A 289 0.99 19.77 6.69
C THR A 289 2.21 18.95 6.29
N LEU A 290 3.06 19.47 5.39
CA LEU A 290 4.31 18.83 4.97
C LEU A 290 5.20 18.54 6.18
N GLU A 291 5.43 19.54 7.04
CA GLU A 291 6.31 19.42 8.20
C GLU A 291 5.83 18.35 9.18
N ILE A 292 4.55 18.40 9.59
CA ILE A 292 4.00 17.47 10.58
C ILE A 292 4.01 16.04 10.02
N THR A 293 3.55 15.83 8.80
CA THR A 293 3.49 14.50 8.19
C THR A 293 4.90 13.89 8.08
N THR A 294 5.87 14.64 7.57
CA THR A 294 7.27 14.20 7.46
C THR A 294 7.88 13.86 8.82
N ARG A 295 7.62 14.69 9.84
CA ARG A 295 8.18 14.49 11.19
C ARG A 295 7.59 13.29 11.93
N CYS A 296 6.43 12.77 11.50
CA CYS A 296 5.89 11.52 12.04
C CYS A 296 6.84 10.33 11.81
N GLY A 297 7.74 10.39 10.84
CA GLY A 297 8.75 9.36 10.60
C GLY A 297 8.28 8.24 9.68
N GLN A 298 8.94 7.09 9.79
CA GLN A 298 8.79 5.91 8.94
C GLN A 298 8.98 6.29 7.46
N ASP A 299 8.01 6.02 6.60
CA ASP A 299 8.01 6.38 5.20
C ASP A 299 7.67 7.86 5.02
N SER A 300 8.64 8.69 5.37
CA SER A 300 8.46 10.12 5.58
C SER A 300 8.54 10.98 4.31
N ASP A 301 8.62 10.39 3.13
CA ASP A 301 8.45 11.03 1.83
C ASP A 301 7.08 10.67 1.20
N CYS A 302 6.66 9.43 1.29
CA CYS A 302 5.36 8.99 0.80
C CYS A 302 4.19 9.62 1.58
N ASN A 303 4.30 9.68 2.90
CA ASN A 303 3.23 10.22 3.74
C ASN A 303 2.93 11.71 3.44
N PRO A 304 3.92 12.65 3.41
CA PRO A 304 3.65 14.03 3.00
C PRO A 304 3.27 14.16 1.52
N SER A 305 3.68 13.21 0.67
CA SER A 305 3.27 13.11 -0.73
C SER A 305 1.74 12.99 -0.84
N ASN A 306 1.14 12.01 -0.15
CA ASN A 306 -0.30 11.83 -0.13
C ASN A 306 -1.03 13.01 0.57
N ALA A 307 -0.54 13.48 1.73
CA ALA A 307 -1.19 14.57 2.46
C ALA A 307 -1.21 15.87 1.64
N MET A 308 -0.08 16.23 1.00
CA MET A 308 0.00 17.43 0.19
C MET A 308 -0.82 17.32 -1.09
N ALA A 309 -0.97 16.12 -1.66
CA ALA A 309 -1.84 15.90 -2.80
C ALA A 309 -3.32 16.13 -2.45
N VAL A 310 -3.79 15.76 -1.25
CA VAL A 310 -5.15 16.12 -0.77
C VAL A 310 -5.32 17.64 -0.74
N LEU A 311 -4.38 18.37 -0.15
CA LEU A 311 -4.44 19.84 -0.15
C LEU A 311 -4.37 20.42 -1.56
N GLY A 312 -3.59 19.80 -2.45
CA GLY A 312 -3.51 20.17 -3.86
C GLY A 312 -4.88 20.05 -4.56
N VAL A 313 -5.62 18.99 -4.33
CA VAL A 313 -6.99 18.84 -4.86
C VAL A 313 -7.95 19.87 -4.24
N ILE A 314 -7.88 20.09 -2.91
CA ILE A 314 -8.74 21.08 -2.25
C ILE A 314 -8.53 22.48 -2.87
N LYS A 315 -7.26 22.91 -2.98
CA LYS A 315 -6.90 24.29 -3.39
C LYS A 315 -6.90 24.51 -4.89
N GLY A 316 -6.76 23.44 -5.70
CA GLY A 316 -6.34 23.52 -7.09
C GLY A 316 -4.85 23.90 -7.23
N PHE A 317 -4.28 23.67 -8.40
CA PHE A 317 -2.89 24.06 -8.70
C PHE A 317 -2.69 25.58 -8.58
N SER A 318 -3.66 26.36 -9.05
CA SER A 318 -3.64 27.82 -8.97
C SER A 318 -3.69 28.35 -7.52
N GLY A 319 -4.22 27.58 -6.55
CA GLY A 319 -4.29 27.93 -5.15
C GLY A 319 -3.09 27.50 -4.30
N LEU A 320 -2.09 26.81 -4.88
CA LEU A 320 -0.84 26.48 -4.20
C LEU A 320 0.07 27.72 -4.05
N PRO A 321 1.03 27.73 -3.10
CA PRO A 321 2.04 28.78 -3.01
C PRO A 321 2.77 29.01 -4.34
N THR A 322 3.01 30.27 -4.70
CA THR A 322 3.53 30.65 -6.03
C THR A 322 4.90 30.06 -6.33
N ASP A 323 5.75 29.93 -5.34
CA ASP A 323 7.08 29.31 -5.44
C ASP A 323 6.98 27.81 -5.74
N MET A 324 6.08 27.09 -5.07
CA MET A 324 5.77 25.68 -5.34
C MET A 324 5.23 25.51 -6.76
N GLN A 325 4.27 26.35 -7.19
CA GLN A 325 3.77 26.34 -8.57
C GLN A 325 4.91 26.53 -9.57
N SER A 326 5.83 27.48 -9.31
CA SER A 326 6.96 27.77 -10.18
C SER A 326 7.92 26.58 -10.29
N GLY A 327 8.18 25.90 -9.16
CA GLY A 327 8.97 24.67 -9.13
C GLY A 327 8.39 23.58 -10.02
N VAL A 328 7.09 23.27 -9.89
CA VAL A 328 6.40 22.26 -10.73
C VAL A 328 6.38 22.69 -12.21
N LYS A 329 6.03 23.95 -12.51
CA LYS A 329 6.00 24.47 -13.90
C LYS A 329 7.35 24.37 -14.59
N SER A 330 8.47 24.55 -13.85
CA SER A 330 9.82 24.51 -14.42
C SER A 330 10.17 23.15 -15.04
N MET A 331 9.41 22.09 -14.70
CA MET A 331 9.64 20.73 -15.16
C MET A 331 8.38 20.05 -15.70
N GLY A 332 7.37 20.85 -16.04
CA GLY A 332 6.06 20.36 -16.46
C GLY A 332 6.09 19.34 -17.61
N ASP A 333 7.07 19.42 -18.51
CA ASP A 333 7.27 18.50 -19.65
C ASP A 333 8.40 17.47 -19.41
N SER A 334 9.07 17.50 -18.26
CA SER A 334 10.10 16.51 -17.92
C SER A 334 9.46 15.14 -17.70
N ILE A 335 10.03 14.11 -18.31
CA ILE A 335 9.47 12.75 -18.27
C ILE A 335 9.90 12.03 -16.98
N PHE A 336 8.94 11.43 -16.26
CA PHE A 336 9.20 10.55 -15.13
C PHE A 336 9.89 9.27 -15.61
N ILE A 337 10.85 8.79 -14.81
CA ILE A 337 11.69 7.64 -15.19
C ILE A 337 10.86 6.41 -15.59
N ASN A 338 11.29 5.74 -16.65
CA ASN A 338 10.63 4.53 -17.19
C ASN A 338 9.15 4.69 -17.55
N THR A 339 8.68 5.89 -17.75
CA THR A 339 7.32 6.20 -18.22
C THR A 339 7.35 7.01 -19.51
N THR A 340 6.18 7.29 -20.06
CA THR A 340 5.99 8.25 -21.16
C THR A 340 5.33 9.54 -20.67
N TYR A 341 5.14 9.67 -19.38
CA TYR A 341 4.42 10.76 -18.75
C TYR A 341 5.36 11.85 -18.24
N SER A 342 4.93 13.08 -18.41
CA SER A 342 5.35 14.27 -17.66
C SER A 342 4.20 14.72 -16.73
N PHE A 343 4.44 15.70 -15.88
CA PHE A 343 3.36 16.34 -15.10
C PHE A 343 2.20 16.80 -16.00
N ASN A 344 2.51 17.54 -17.07
CA ASN A 344 1.48 18.06 -17.98
C ASN A 344 0.67 16.94 -18.64
N SER A 345 1.31 15.88 -19.11
CA SER A 345 0.61 14.77 -19.75
C SER A 345 -0.14 13.89 -18.75
N ALA A 346 0.33 13.74 -17.51
CA ALA A 346 -0.40 13.06 -16.46
C ALA A 346 -1.71 13.78 -16.10
N VAL A 347 -1.66 15.11 -16.00
CA VAL A 347 -2.87 15.94 -15.81
C VAL A 347 -3.85 15.76 -16.96
N ILE A 348 -3.39 15.83 -18.22
CA ILE A 348 -4.23 15.67 -19.40
C ILE A 348 -4.89 14.28 -19.44
N SER A 349 -4.12 13.23 -19.17
CA SER A 349 -4.64 11.86 -19.16
C SER A 349 -5.64 11.64 -18.03
N SER A 350 -5.34 12.13 -16.82
CA SER A 350 -6.26 12.04 -15.67
C SER A 350 -7.57 12.79 -15.93
N ASP A 351 -7.51 13.98 -16.51
CA ASP A 351 -8.69 14.77 -16.88
C ASP A 351 -9.55 14.05 -17.92
N LYS A 352 -8.92 13.48 -18.96
CA LYS A 352 -9.61 12.65 -19.98
C LYS A 352 -10.34 11.46 -19.34
N TYR A 353 -9.69 10.74 -18.43
CA TYR A 353 -10.32 9.60 -17.75
C TYR A 353 -11.40 10.04 -16.76
N ALA A 354 -11.24 11.19 -16.09
CA ALA A 354 -12.29 11.75 -15.27
C ALA A 354 -13.57 12.02 -16.08
N HIS A 355 -13.44 12.62 -17.27
CA HIS A 355 -14.57 12.83 -18.18
C HIS A 355 -15.24 11.51 -18.60
N ASP A 356 -14.46 10.50 -19.00
CA ASP A 356 -14.99 9.20 -19.40
C ASP A 356 -15.72 8.48 -18.23
N LEU A 357 -15.12 8.47 -17.04
CA LEU A 357 -15.72 7.89 -15.85
C LEU A 357 -17.00 8.61 -15.39
N ILE A 358 -17.03 9.94 -15.46
CA ILE A 358 -18.22 10.72 -15.16
C ILE A 358 -19.39 10.34 -16.07
N LEU A 359 -19.15 10.26 -17.38
CA LEU A 359 -20.18 9.88 -18.35
C LEU A 359 -20.67 8.44 -18.14
N ARG A 360 -19.76 7.50 -17.89
CA ARG A 360 -20.09 6.09 -17.61
C ARG A 360 -20.91 5.91 -16.32
N ASN A 361 -20.75 6.81 -15.35
CA ASN A 361 -21.50 6.79 -14.09
C ASN A 361 -22.75 7.68 -14.12
N GLY A 362 -23.28 8.02 -15.31
CA GLY A 362 -24.55 8.73 -15.44
C GLY A 362 -24.45 10.24 -15.25
N GLY A 363 -23.24 10.78 -15.24
CA GLY A 363 -23.00 12.22 -15.24
C GLY A 363 -23.27 12.86 -16.61
N ASN A 364 -23.15 14.18 -16.67
CA ASN A 364 -23.31 14.95 -17.90
C ASN A 364 -22.25 16.04 -18.01
N ILE A 365 -21.75 16.29 -19.21
CA ILE A 365 -20.68 17.24 -19.47
C ILE A 365 -21.09 18.16 -20.60
N ASN A 366 -20.94 19.46 -20.40
CA ASN A 366 -21.03 20.49 -21.43
C ASN A 366 -19.89 21.52 -21.26
N ASP A 367 -19.77 22.47 -22.15
CA ASP A 367 -18.67 23.43 -22.18
C ASP A 367 -18.49 24.28 -20.93
N SER A 368 -19.55 24.44 -20.13
CA SER A 368 -19.53 25.31 -18.93
C SER A 368 -19.70 24.56 -17.62
N LYS A 369 -20.16 23.31 -17.67
CA LYS A 369 -20.59 22.59 -16.47
C LYS A 369 -20.46 21.08 -16.62
N ILE A 370 -19.89 20.46 -15.61
CA ILE A 370 -19.84 19.02 -15.40
C ILE A 370 -20.78 18.68 -14.26
N MET A 371 -21.69 17.75 -14.49
CA MET A 371 -22.62 17.19 -13.50
C MET A 371 -22.20 15.77 -13.16
N ILE A 372 -21.87 15.51 -11.92
CA ILE A 372 -21.38 14.23 -11.42
C ILE A 372 -22.43 13.62 -10.51
N MET A 373 -22.89 12.43 -10.84
CA MET A 373 -23.87 11.71 -10.01
C MET A 373 -23.25 11.40 -8.65
N THR A 374 -23.90 11.85 -7.57
CA THR A 374 -23.44 11.63 -6.20
C THR A 374 -23.44 10.14 -5.86
N GLN A 375 -22.35 9.64 -5.30
CA GLN A 375 -22.22 8.28 -4.80
C GLN A 375 -22.15 8.29 -3.27
N THR A 376 -22.86 7.38 -2.62
CA THR A 376 -22.68 7.11 -1.18
C THR A 376 -21.58 6.06 -1.05
N PRO A 377 -20.48 6.34 -0.32
CA PRO A 377 -19.38 5.39 -0.16
C PRO A 377 -19.85 4.03 0.38
N LEU A 378 -19.35 2.96 -0.23
CA LEU A 378 -19.60 1.58 0.16
C LEU A 378 -18.25 0.87 0.32
N ALA A 379 -18.06 0.24 1.47
CA ALA A 379 -16.87 -0.57 1.73
C ALA A 379 -16.94 -1.90 0.98
N PRO A 380 -15.79 -2.45 0.53
CA PRO A 380 -15.71 -3.80 0.00
C PRO A 380 -15.95 -4.85 1.08
N VAL A 381 -16.00 -6.13 0.66
CA VAL A 381 -16.05 -7.26 1.59
C VAL A 381 -14.77 -7.27 2.43
N PRO A 382 -14.86 -7.42 3.77
CA PRO A 382 -13.68 -7.41 4.62
C PRO A 382 -12.68 -8.53 4.29
N GLU A 383 -11.42 -8.16 4.20
CA GLU A 383 -10.25 -9.03 4.06
C GLU A 383 -9.29 -8.79 5.22
N VAL A 384 -8.55 -9.81 5.62
CA VAL A 384 -7.54 -9.70 6.68
C VAL A 384 -6.25 -10.35 6.19
N SER A 385 -5.16 -9.59 6.13
CA SER A 385 -3.86 -10.07 5.63
C SER A 385 -3.26 -11.13 6.55
N PHE A 386 -3.09 -10.81 7.81
CA PHE A 386 -2.37 -11.65 8.78
C PHE A 386 -3.18 -11.84 10.07
N PRO A 387 -4.27 -12.65 10.04
CA PRO A 387 -5.16 -12.78 11.20
C PRO A 387 -4.43 -13.42 12.37
N ASN A 388 -4.30 -12.67 13.48
CA ASN A 388 -3.68 -13.12 14.73
C ASN A 388 -2.21 -13.60 14.61
N VAL A 389 -1.49 -13.23 13.55
CA VAL A 389 -0.06 -13.52 13.42
C VAL A 389 0.73 -12.52 14.26
N VAL A 390 1.64 -13.02 15.07
CA VAL A 390 2.57 -12.19 15.87
C VAL A 390 3.98 -12.71 15.71
N PHE A 391 4.94 -11.80 15.70
CA PHE A 391 6.36 -12.10 15.69
C PHE A 391 6.78 -12.81 16.99
N ASP A 392 7.65 -13.84 16.89
CA ASP A 392 8.30 -14.47 18.02
C ASP A 392 9.80 -14.15 18.06
N LYS A 393 10.53 -14.51 17.01
CA LYS A 393 11.97 -14.26 16.92
C LYS A 393 12.50 -14.46 15.51
N THR A 394 13.64 -13.84 15.22
CA THR A 394 14.47 -14.13 14.06
C THR A 394 15.74 -14.86 14.48
N VAL A 395 16.14 -15.89 13.70
CA VAL A 395 17.34 -16.70 13.95
C VAL A 395 18.22 -16.68 12.71
N SER A 396 19.41 -16.12 12.85
CA SER A 396 20.41 -16.11 11.75
C SER A 396 20.86 -17.51 11.39
N VAL A 397 21.18 -17.73 10.13
CA VAL A 397 21.77 -18.99 9.63
C VAL A 397 23.12 -19.31 10.29
N PHE A 398 23.77 -18.32 10.89
CA PHE A 398 25.07 -18.45 11.57
C PHE A 398 24.96 -18.66 13.08
N ASP A 399 23.77 -18.59 13.67
CA ASP A 399 23.56 -18.79 15.12
C ASP A 399 23.57 -20.27 15.53
N GLY A 400 23.60 -21.18 14.56
CA GLY A 400 23.70 -22.63 14.77
C GLY A 400 22.44 -23.32 15.35
N SER A 401 21.50 -22.59 15.90
CA SER A 401 20.28 -23.15 16.49
C SER A 401 19.19 -23.36 15.45
N GLY A 402 18.61 -24.56 15.43
CA GLY A 402 17.50 -24.89 14.53
C GLY A 402 17.89 -25.26 13.10
N TRP A 403 19.13 -25.03 12.68
CA TRP A 403 19.61 -25.29 11.33
C TRP A 403 20.41 -26.60 11.26
N LYS A 404 20.08 -27.48 10.32
CA LYS A 404 20.81 -28.74 10.06
C LYS A 404 21.11 -28.85 8.57
N PHE A 405 22.36 -28.56 8.20
CA PHE A 405 22.83 -28.61 6.80
C PHE A 405 23.33 -30.00 6.43
N LYS A 406 23.00 -30.45 5.22
CA LYS A 406 23.47 -31.67 4.59
C LYS A 406 23.89 -31.33 3.15
N GLY A 407 25.07 -31.76 2.73
CA GLY A 407 25.63 -31.46 1.42
C GLY A 407 26.66 -30.33 1.47
N ASP A 408 26.86 -29.65 0.34
CA ASP A 408 27.97 -28.70 0.12
C ASP A 408 27.50 -27.23 0.30
N TRP A 409 27.04 -26.90 1.52
CA TRP A 409 26.66 -25.53 1.87
C TRP A 409 27.88 -24.68 2.21
N LYS A 410 27.96 -23.47 1.63
CA LYS A 410 29.08 -22.53 1.77
C LYS A 410 28.60 -21.15 2.20
N PRO A 411 29.38 -20.43 3.02
CA PRO A 411 29.06 -19.04 3.32
C PRO A 411 29.31 -18.15 2.08
N LEU A 412 28.40 -17.21 1.83
CA LEU A 412 28.65 -16.08 0.95
C LEU A 412 29.38 -15.01 1.76
N GLU A 413 30.63 -14.75 1.42
CA GLU A 413 31.46 -13.75 2.06
C GLU A 413 31.50 -12.47 1.23
N ILE A 414 31.26 -11.33 1.88
CA ILE A 414 31.35 -10.01 1.27
C ILE A 414 32.46 -9.23 1.95
N THR A 415 33.34 -8.65 1.15
CA THR A 415 34.40 -7.76 1.63
C THR A 415 33.93 -6.31 1.54
N SER A 416 33.88 -5.61 2.65
CA SER A 416 33.56 -4.18 2.71
C SER A 416 34.66 -3.37 1.98
N ASP A 417 34.25 -2.51 1.07
CA ASP A 417 35.20 -1.63 0.33
C ASP A 417 35.85 -0.60 1.24
N LYS A 418 35.15 -0.19 2.31
CA LYS A 418 35.59 0.87 3.22
C LYS A 418 36.68 0.42 4.19
N ASP A 419 36.51 -0.72 4.83
CA ASP A 419 37.37 -1.21 5.92
C ASP A 419 38.02 -2.57 5.62
N LYS A 420 37.76 -3.12 4.43
CA LYS A 420 38.20 -4.45 3.99
C LYS A 420 37.78 -5.60 4.90
N LYS A 421 36.79 -5.37 5.76
CA LYS A 421 36.26 -6.39 6.65
C LYS A 421 35.44 -7.41 5.85
N ILE A 422 35.70 -8.69 6.08
CA ILE A 422 34.93 -9.80 5.50
C ILE A 422 33.75 -10.07 6.44
N THR A 423 32.53 -10.06 5.87
CA THR A 423 31.31 -10.43 6.57
C THR A 423 30.63 -11.60 5.86
N LYS A 424 30.09 -12.53 6.63
CA LYS A 424 29.25 -13.62 6.11
C LYS A 424 27.84 -13.11 6.02
N GLN A 425 27.24 -13.14 4.80
CA GLN A 425 25.90 -12.62 4.56
C GLN A 425 24.84 -13.72 4.55
N SER A 426 25.13 -14.85 3.89
CA SER A 426 24.19 -15.97 3.74
C SER A 426 24.94 -17.29 3.63
N MET A 427 24.24 -18.40 3.80
CA MET A 427 24.70 -19.72 3.34
C MET A 427 24.07 -20.02 1.98
N TYR A 428 24.81 -20.66 1.07
CA TYR A 428 24.28 -21.10 -0.22
C TYR A 428 24.70 -22.53 -0.57
N ALA A 429 23.87 -23.19 -1.37
CA ALA A 429 24.19 -24.46 -2.02
C ALA A 429 23.69 -24.44 -3.47
N GLU A 430 24.27 -25.29 -4.33
CA GLU A 430 23.97 -25.30 -5.77
C GLU A 430 23.79 -26.70 -6.37
N LYS A 431 24.09 -27.76 -5.61
CA LYS A 431 24.00 -29.13 -6.10
C LYS A 431 22.66 -29.76 -5.80
N ALA A 432 22.17 -30.59 -6.72
CA ALA A 432 20.95 -31.35 -6.51
C ALA A 432 21.07 -32.25 -5.28
N GLY A 433 20.09 -32.16 -4.39
CA GLY A 433 20.04 -32.94 -3.15
C GLY A 433 20.72 -32.32 -1.94
N ASP A 434 21.44 -31.18 -2.10
CA ASP A 434 21.83 -30.39 -0.94
C ASP A 434 20.60 -29.97 -0.16
N GLU A 435 20.61 -30.12 1.16
CA GLU A 435 19.42 -29.98 1.99
C GLU A 435 19.73 -29.16 3.23
N VAL A 436 18.80 -28.34 3.65
CA VAL A 436 18.74 -27.80 5.01
C VAL A 436 17.43 -28.23 5.68
N VAL A 437 17.55 -28.70 6.90
CA VAL A 437 16.42 -29.05 7.76
C VAL A 437 16.34 -28.05 8.89
N ILE A 438 15.13 -27.53 9.14
CA ILE A 438 14.84 -26.53 10.15
C ILE A 438 13.79 -27.13 11.08
N ASP A 439 14.09 -27.23 12.37
CA ASP A 439 13.13 -27.57 13.41
C ASP A 439 12.76 -26.28 14.16
N PHE A 440 11.46 -25.99 14.30
CA PHE A 440 10.97 -24.80 15.01
C PHE A 440 9.65 -25.09 15.73
N THR A 441 9.35 -24.29 16.75
CA THR A 441 8.07 -24.30 17.48
C THR A 441 7.36 -22.98 17.20
N GLY A 442 6.12 -23.02 16.68
CA GLY A 442 5.36 -21.82 16.33
C GLY A 442 4.08 -22.13 15.57
N THR A 443 3.53 -21.12 14.90
CA THR A 443 2.38 -21.25 14.01
C THR A 443 2.67 -20.73 12.60
N GLY A 444 3.90 -20.28 12.36
CA GLY A 444 4.36 -19.83 11.05
C GLY A 444 5.86 -19.60 11.02
N ILE A 445 6.40 -19.57 9.82
CA ILE A 445 7.81 -19.31 9.57
C ILE A 445 7.98 -18.62 8.22
N SER A 446 8.89 -17.66 8.17
CA SER A 446 9.46 -17.13 6.95
C SER A 446 10.93 -17.54 6.85
N ILE A 447 11.39 -17.86 5.66
CA ILE A 447 12.81 -18.09 5.35
C ILE A 447 13.28 -16.92 4.51
N GLU A 448 14.21 -16.16 5.06
CA GLU A 448 14.87 -15.07 4.36
C GLU A 448 16.09 -15.59 3.61
N GLY A 449 16.33 -15.00 2.46
CA GLY A 449 17.46 -15.33 1.61
C GLY A 449 17.70 -14.23 0.60
N ASN A 450 18.41 -14.55 -0.47
CA ASN A 450 18.70 -13.58 -1.52
C ASN A 450 18.10 -14.04 -2.85
N TRP A 451 17.60 -13.09 -3.62
CA TRP A 451 17.29 -13.27 -5.02
C TRP A 451 18.41 -12.69 -5.87
N PHE A 452 19.09 -13.56 -6.62
CA PHE A 452 20.22 -13.17 -7.44
C PHE A 452 20.11 -13.67 -8.87
N LYS A 453 20.98 -13.12 -9.76
CA LYS A 453 21.07 -13.51 -11.18
C LYS A 453 21.46 -14.97 -11.39
N ASP A 454 22.10 -15.58 -10.41
CA ASP A 454 22.49 -16.99 -10.41
C ASP A 454 21.59 -17.86 -9.52
N GLY A 455 20.42 -17.33 -9.16
CA GLY A 455 19.43 -18.03 -8.36
C GLY A 455 18.94 -19.32 -9.00
N GLY A 456 18.79 -20.36 -8.20
CA GLY A 456 18.34 -21.69 -8.56
C GLY A 456 16.97 -22.04 -7.97
N LYS A 457 16.56 -23.30 -8.16
CA LYS A 457 15.29 -23.83 -7.71
C LYS A 457 15.45 -24.73 -6.48
N ALA A 458 14.44 -24.71 -5.60
CA ALA A 458 14.34 -25.62 -4.47
C ALA A 458 12.90 -26.12 -4.27
N ASP A 459 12.80 -27.31 -3.70
CA ASP A 459 11.54 -27.87 -3.20
C ASP A 459 11.49 -27.66 -1.68
N ILE A 460 10.38 -27.13 -1.17
CA ILE A 460 10.17 -26.88 0.25
C ILE A 460 9.08 -27.79 0.78
N TYR A 461 9.41 -28.51 1.85
CA TYR A 461 8.51 -29.42 2.54
C TYR A 461 8.24 -28.91 3.95
N VAL A 462 6.99 -29.02 4.37
CA VAL A 462 6.55 -28.76 5.75
C VAL A 462 5.96 -30.05 6.30
N ASP A 463 6.46 -30.52 7.42
CA ASP A 463 6.04 -31.74 8.09
C ASP A 463 5.94 -32.97 7.16
N GLY A 464 6.92 -33.07 6.25
CA GLY A 464 7.04 -34.16 5.28
C GLY A 464 6.26 -33.97 3.98
N ASN A 465 5.37 -32.98 3.87
CA ASN A 465 4.58 -32.71 2.68
C ASN A 465 5.21 -31.61 1.82
N LEU A 466 5.23 -31.80 0.49
CA LEU A 466 5.66 -30.74 -0.42
C LEU A 466 4.70 -29.57 -0.29
N HIS A 467 5.23 -28.42 0.17
CA HIS A 467 4.46 -27.20 0.33
C HIS A 467 4.57 -26.30 -0.89
N ARG A 468 5.82 -26.03 -1.34
CA ARG A 468 6.04 -25.13 -2.50
C ARG A 468 7.34 -25.47 -3.23
N LYS A 469 7.35 -25.19 -4.53
CA LYS A 469 8.56 -25.12 -5.36
C LYS A 469 8.91 -23.66 -5.53
N ILE A 470 10.15 -23.27 -5.24
CA ILE A 470 10.61 -21.90 -5.36
C ILE A 470 11.67 -21.77 -6.43
N ASP A 471 11.81 -20.56 -6.96
CA ASP A 471 12.88 -20.14 -7.85
C ASP A 471 13.47 -18.84 -7.27
N THR A 472 14.76 -18.81 -6.95
CA THR A 472 15.42 -17.66 -6.33
C THR A 472 16.10 -16.73 -7.33
N TYR A 473 15.87 -16.92 -8.63
CA TYR A 473 16.36 -16.02 -9.67
C TYR A 473 15.64 -14.66 -9.62
N TYR A 474 16.43 -13.59 -9.71
CA TYR A 474 15.93 -12.23 -9.88
C TYR A 474 17.01 -11.38 -10.58
N ASN A 475 16.63 -10.63 -11.61
CA ASN A 475 17.55 -9.85 -12.42
C ASN A 475 16.98 -8.46 -12.72
N PHE A 476 16.74 -7.67 -11.67
CA PHE A 476 16.40 -6.26 -11.81
C PHE A 476 17.50 -5.42 -11.14
N ALA A 477 17.79 -4.27 -11.74
CA ALA A 477 18.96 -3.46 -11.42
C ALA A 477 19.12 -3.20 -9.91
N ASN A 478 20.33 -3.46 -9.41
CA ASN A 478 20.89 -3.09 -8.10
C ASN A 478 20.17 -3.64 -6.85
N GLN A 479 19.18 -4.52 -6.97
CA GLN A 479 18.47 -5.08 -5.83
C GLN A 479 19.08 -6.43 -5.40
N GLN A 480 19.98 -6.37 -4.45
CA GLN A 480 20.53 -7.51 -3.73
C GLN A 480 20.05 -7.43 -2.28
N HIS A 481 18.76 -7.67 -2.06
CA HIS A 481 18.18 -7.57 -0.73
C HIS A 481 18.02 -8.93 -0.08
N THR A 482 18.12 -8.97 1.26
CA THR A 482 17.55 -10.06 2.05
C THR A 482 16.03 -9.96 1.95
N VAL A 483 15.41 -11.01 1.45
CA VAL A 483 13.96 -11.08 1.18
C VAL A 483 13.39 -12.38 1.72
N SER A 484 12.09 -12.41 1.97
CA SER A 484 11.39 -13.67 2.19
C SER A 484 11.38 -14.47 0.90
N ILE A 485 12.21 -15.51 0.83
CA ILE A 485 12.23 -16.41 -0.33
C ILE A 485 11.07 -17.40 -0.29
N TRP A 486 10.50 -17.61 0.88
CA TRP A 486 9.34 -18.44 1.14
C TRP A 486 8.84 -18.25 2.58
N HIS A 487 7.54 -18.37 2.78
CA HIS A 487 6.92 -18.38 4.09
C HIS A 487 5.70 -19.30 4.11
N VAL A 488 5.30 -19.68 5.33
CA VAL A 488 4.02 -20.32 5.66
C VAL A 488 3.54 -19.77 6.99
N LEU A 489 2.27 -19.41 7.04
CA LEU A 489 1.59 -18.91 8.23
C LEU A 489 0.39 -19.81 8.55
N ASN A 490 -0.20 -19.63 9.72
CA ASN A 490 -1.40 -20.37 10.16
C ASN A 490 -1.24 -21.89 10.26
N LEU A 491 -0.04 -22.37 10.60
CA LEU A 491 0.19 -23.75 11.01
C LEU A 491 -0.48 -24.01 12.37
N ARG A 492 -0.68 -25.28 12.73
CA ARG A 492 -1.13 -25.65 14.08
C ARG A 492 -0.06 -25.24 15.10
N PRO A 493 -0.44 -24.76 16.30
CA PRO A 493 0.56 -24.52 17.34
C PRO A 493 1.34 -25.79 17.69
N GLY A 494 2.67 -25.73 17.69
CA GLY A 494 3.51 -26.87 18.03
C GLY A 494 4.86 -26.91 17.32
N ASP A 495 5.48 -28.07 17.37
CA ASP A 495 6.75 -28.33 16.72
C ASP A 495 6.53 -28.69 15.24
N HIS A 496 7.33 -28.06 14.38
CA HIS A 496 7.28 -28.24 12.94
C HIS A 496 8.66 -28.48 12.36
N LYS A 497 8.68 -29.11 11.19
CA LYS A 497 9.89 -29.36 10.43
C LYS A 497 9.76 -28.84 9.01
N VAL A 498 10.65 -27.93 8.64
CA VAL A 498 10.81 -27.47 7.26
C VAL A 498 12.05 -28.13 6.66
N ARG A 499 11.94 -28.57 5.40
CA ARG A 499 13.07 -29.08 4.62
C ARG A 499 13.12 -28.30 3.31
N ILE A 500 14.30 -27.75 3.00
CA ILE A 500 14.57 -27.06 1.74
C ILE A 500 15.57 -27.92 0.98
N ILE A 501 15.19 -28.43 -0.20
CA ILE A 501 16.02 -29.32 -1.01
C ILE A 501 16.37 -28.59 -2.31
N VAL A 502 17.64 -28.30 -2.49
CA VAL A 502 18.18 -27.68 -3.70
C VAL A 502 18.01 -28.64 -4.87
N LYS A 503 17.48 -28.15 -6.00
CA LYS A 503 17.20 -28.96 -7.19
C LYS A 503 18.40 -29.12 -8.12
N GLY A 504 19.41 -28.23 -8.04
CA GLY A 504 20.44 -28.12 -9.06
C GLY A 504 19.88 -27.70 -10.43
N GLU A 505 18.67 -27.15 -10.45
CA GLU A 505 17.93 -26.68 -11.62
C GLU A 505 17.84 -25.16 -11.60
N LYS A 506 17.65 -24.57 -12.76
CA LYS A 506 17.48 -23.14 -12.94
C LYS A 506 16.50 -22.83 -14.07
N ARG A 507 16.00 -21.58 -14.13
CA ARG A 507 15.35 -21.08 -15.35
C ARG A 507 16.40 -20.72 -16.41
N PRO A 508 16.03 -20.65 -17.69
CA PRO A 508 16.98 -20.36 -18.78
C PRO A 508 17.79 -19.08 -18.58
N GLU A 509 17.17 -18.05 -18.00
CA GLU A 509 17.76 -16.73 -17.81
C GLU A 509 18.77 -16.68 -16.65
N SER A 510 18.77 -17.68 -15.77
CA SER A 510 19.67 -17.70 -14.62
C SER A 510 21.09 -18.10 -15.00
N ALA A 511 22.07 -17.42 -14.39
CA ALA A 511 23.49 -17.74 -14.53
C ALA A 511 23.94 -18.97 -13.72
N GLY A 512 23.14 -19.41 -12.72
CA GLY A 512 23.51 -20.49 -11.80
C GLY A 512 22.32 -21.23 -11.20
N THR A 513 22.60 -22.10 -10.23
CA THR A 513 21.61 -22.95 -9.55
C THR A 513 21.59 -22.72 -8.04
N ARG A 514 22.15 -21.58 -7.57
CA ARG A 514 22.34 -21.30 -6.15
C ARG A 514 21.06 -20.94 -5.43
N VAL A 515 20.88 -21.50 -4.25
CA VAL A 515 19.84 -21.12 -3.31
C VAL A 515 20.51 -20.54 -2.08
N TYR A 516 20.14 -19.31 -1.71
CA TYR A 516 20.74 -18.54 -0.63
C TYR A 516 19.79 -18.43 0.53
N ILE A 517 20.29 -18.61 1.77
CA ILE A 517 19.52 -18.53 3.02
C ILE A 517 20.28 -17.65 4.00
N THR A 518 19.58 -16.71 4.65
CA THR A 518 20.16 -15.75 5.61
C THR A 518 19.65 -15.97 7.03
N SER A 519 18.35 -16.15 7.19
CA SER A 519 17.69 -16.27 8.48
C SER A 519 16.34 -16.98 8.36
N MET A 520 15.74 -17.27 9.50
CA MET A 520 14.34 -17.63 9.61
C MET A 520 13.67 -16.69 10.61
N THR A 521 12.44 -16.27 10.32
CA THR A 521 11.57 -15.54 11.25
C THR A 521 10.43 -16.44 11.65
N ILE A 522 10.24 -16.64 12.96
CA ILE A 522 9.21 -17.52 13.53
C ILE A 522 8.06 -16.66 14.02
N PHE A 523 6.85 -17.10 13.71
CA PHE A 523 5.60 -16.48 14.11
C PHE A 523 4.78 -17.37 15.03
N LYS A 524 3.96 -16.73 15.86
CA LYS A 524 2.97 -17.35 16.74
C LYS A 524 1.59 -16.79 16.44
N THR A 525 0.56 -17.47 16.91
CA THR A 525 -0.80 -16.94 16.91
C THR A 525 -1.04 -16.18 18.22
N ALA A 526 -1.50 -14.93 18.13
CA ALA A 526 -1.92 -14.18 19.30
C ALA A 526 -3.04 -14.92 20.04
N PRO A 527 -3.06 -14.92 21.37
CA PRO A 527 -4.20 -15.41 22.13
C PRO A 527 -5.46 -14.61 21.74
N LYS A 528 -6.61 -15.26 21.68
CA LYS A 528 -7.90 -14.59 21.39
C LYS A 528 -8.07 -13.41 22.33
N LYS A 529 -8.37 -12.22 21.74
CA LYS A 529 -8.52 -10.93 22.41
C LYS A 529 -9.24 -11.01 23.76
N ASN A 530 -8.50 -11.02 24.84
CA ASN A 530 -8.84 -10.48 26.15
C ASN A 530 -7.59 -9.98 26.90
N GLU A 531 -6.40 -10.08 26.29
CA GLU A 531 -5.15 -9.59 26.88
C GLU A 531 -4.46 -8.70 25.85
N GLU A 532 -4.19 -7.46 26.25
CA GLU A 532 -3.37 -6.51 25.52
C GLU A 532 -1.94 -7.07 25.42
N TYR A 533 -1.58 -7.67 24.30
CA TYR A 533 -0.20 -8.01 23.99
C TYR A 533 0.51 -6.71 23.57
N ARG A 534 1.29 -6.16 24.45
CA ARG A 534 2.28 -5.11 24.14
C ARG A 534 3.64 -5.78 24.00
N PHE A 535 4.26 -5.66 22.86
CA PHE A 535 5.69 -5.91 22.74
C PHE A 535 6.41 -4.78 23.47
N SER A 536 7.03 -5.09 24.61
CA SER A 536 7.96 -4.16 25.25
C SER A 536 9.34 -4.44 24.68
N PHE A 537 9.87 -3.55 23.88
CA PHE A 537 11.30 -3.51 23.64
C PHE A 537 11.95 -3.08 24.98
N GLU A 538 12.63 -3.98 25.67
CA GLU A 538 13.53 -3.58 26.71
C GLU A 538 14.61 -2.70 26.09
N LYS A 539 14.73 -1.48 26.65
CA LYS A 539 15.66 -0.42 26.20
C LYS A 539 17.10 -0.82 26.47
#